data_b8e134832931a79e5c4833536794d2fa
#
_entry.id   b8e134832931a79e5c4833536794d2fa
#
_cell.length_a   1.000
_cell.length_b   1.000
_cell.length_c   1.000
_cell.angle_alpha   90.00
_cell.angle_beta   90.00
_cell.angle_gamma   90.00
#
_symmetry.space_group_name_H-M   'P 1'
#
loop_
_entity.id
_entity.type
_entity.pdbx_description
1 polymer ?
#
loop_
_entity_poly.entity_id
_entity_poly.type
_entity_poly.pdbx_seq_one_letter_code
_entity_poly.pdbx_strand_id
1 'polypeptide(L)'
;KALISVKLVSLPGVGTIASGVAKTYADLITISGYDGGTGAAPLTSVKHAGSAWELGLVEAQQALVSNNLRSKIRLQIDGGLKTGLDVVKAAILGAESFGFGTAPMIALGCRYLRICHLNNCATGVATQDETLREHQFHGLPEKVMNYFRFIAEEVREIMADLGVKNFTDLIGRTDLLTMVDNPPHHVNVAALLEPPKGEKNYPCYQIEDNPPYDKGVLNRTILEKCTAALAEGNSIEAYFSITNVDRSVGASLSGEIARRYGDEGKEGQRFDLYFNGTAGESFGVWLTGSMYFTLTGDANDYVGKGMAGGGRGVRPFPGSAFKANEAVIMGNTCLYGATGGFLFASGQAGERFAVRNSGAITVVEGVADNGCEYMTGGVVCILGKTGNNFGAGMTGGFCYIFDVDDNFATRMNPELIEALSIEDLPTHQEYLRGLIEMHVEFTNSEVGESILASWEESLKKCLLIKPKASKITSLLGHGRRSVDTLKAVAQ
;
A
#
# COMPACT_ATOMS: atom_id res chain seq x y z
N LYS A 1 -0.39 -20.82 -3.35
CA LYS A 1 0.28 -19.74 -4.06
C LYS A 1 -0.66 -18.53 -4.08
N ALA A 2 -0.22 -17.37 -3.59
CA ALA A 2 -0.94 -16.11 -3.83
C ALA A 2 -0.75 -15.68 -5.30
N LEU A 3 -1.79 -15.13 -5.92
CA LEU A 3 -1.70 -14.58 -7.27
C LEU A 3 -1.09 -13.16 -7.18
N ILE A 4 -0.15 -12.87 -8.09
CA ILE A 4 0.48 -11.56 -8.23
C ILE A 4 -0.29 -10.79 -9.29
N SER A 5 -0.94 -9.70 -8.87
CA SER A 5 -1.68 -8.78 -9.74
C SER A 5 -0.96 -7.44 -9.84
N VAL A 6 -0.76 -6.95 -11.06
CA VAL A 6 -0.16 -5.65 -11.33
C VAL A 6 -1.16 -4.79 -12.10
N LYS A 7 -1.41 -3.58 -11.60
CA LYS A 7 -2.32 -2.62 -12.25
C LYS A 7 -1.53 -1.56 -13.02
N LEU A 8 -1.89 -1.37 -14.29
CA LEU A 8 -1.30 -0.41 -15.21
C LEU A 8 -2.37 0.56 -15.73
N VAL A 9 -2.00 1.81 -15.92
CA VAL A 9 -2.91 2.80 -16.52
C VAL A 9 -2.86 2.68 -18.04
N SER A 10 -4.02 2.79 -18.69
CA SER A 10 -4.15 2.88 -20.14
C SER A 10 -3.49 4.17 -20.65
N LEU A 11 -2.28 4.04 -21.15
CA LEU A 11 -1.48 5.09 -21.78
C LEU A 11 -0.74 4.51 -22.99
N PRO A 12 -0.38 5.32 -23.99
CA PRO A 12 0.48 4.85 -25.08
C PRO A 12 1.77 4.20 -24.56
N GLY A 13 2.10 3.02 -25.06
CA GLY A 13 3.25 2.22 -24.60
C GLY A 13 2.92 1.22 -23.49
N VAL A 14 1.69 1.14 -22.99
CA VAL A 14 1.29 0.20 -21.93
C VAL A 14 1.49 -1.26 -22.34
N GLY A 15 1.41 -1.59 -23.62
CA GLY A 15 1.68 -2.94 -24.13
C GLY A 15 3.12 -3.39 -23.90
N THR A 16 4.09 -2.50 -24.08
CA THR A 16 5.50 -2.77 -23.77
C THR A 16 5.70 -2.99 -22.27
N ILE A 17 5.07 -2.16 -21.43
CA ILE A 17 5.11 -2.30 -19.97
C ILE A 17 4.46 -3.63 -19.54
N ALA A 18 3.28 -3.97 -20.10
CA ALA A 18 2.59 -5.22 -19.82
C ALA A 18 3.46 -6.44 -20.18
N SER A 19 4.18 -6.39 -21.32
CA SER A 19 5.13 -7.45 -21.72
C SER A 19 6.29 -7.58 -20.72
N GLY A 20 6.81 -6.47 -20.21
CA GLY A 20 7.82 -6.47 -19.13
C GLY A 20 7.30 -7.09 -17.84
N VAL A 21 6.11 -6.69 -17.40
CA VAL A 21 5.43 -7.23 -16.21
C VAL A 21 5.15 -8.72 -16.34
N ALA A 22 4.72 -9.19 -17.52
CA ALA A 22 4.46 -10.60 -17.80
C ALA A 22 5.71 -11.48 -17.58
N LYS A 23 6.91 -10.95 -17.86
CA LYS A 23 8.19 -11.64 -17.65
C LYS A 23 8.61 -11.74 -16.18
N THR A 24 7.95 -11.03 -15.27
CA THR A 24 8.29 -10.98 -13.84
C THR A 24 7.38 -11.86 -12.96
N TYR A 25 6.83 -12.93 -13.48
CA TYR A 25 5.96 -13.89 -12.77
C TYR A 25 4.62 -13.28 -12.26
N ALA A 26 4.17 -12.17 -12.82
CA ALA A 26 2.81 -11.70 -12.57
C ALA A 26 1.80 -12.72 -13.13
N ASP A 27 0.70 -12.94 -12.41
CA ASP A 27 -0.36 -13.85 -12.81
C ASP A 27 -1.52 -13.10 -13.49
N LEU A 28 -1.70 -11.81 -13.12
CA LEU A 28 -2.77 -10.97 -13.64
C LEU A 28 -2.25 -9.55 -13.89
N ILE A 29 -2.62 -9.00 -15.02
CA ILE A 29 -2.40 -7.59 -15.35
C ILE A 29 -3.76 -6.91 -15.49
N THR A 30 -3.99 -5.85 -14.72
CA THR A 30 -5.17 -5.00 -14.87
C THR A 30 -4.81 -3.77 -15.67
N ILE A 31 -5.47 -3.55 -16.82
CA ILE A 31 -5.40 -2.29 -17.57
C ILE A 31 -6.54 -1.39 -17.09
N SER A 32 -6.21 -0.23 -16.55
CA SER A 32 -7.17 0.73 -16.03
C SER A 32 -7.37 1.88 -16.98
N GLY A 33 -8.60 2.11 -17.40
CA GLY A 33 -8.96 3.32 -18.15
C GLY A 33 -8.84 4.58 -17.27
N TYR A 34 -8.97 5.77 -17.90
CA TYR A 34 -8.91 7.06 -17.20
C TYR A 34 -9.93 7.20 -16.05
N ASP A 35 -11.04 6.49 -16.12
CA ASP A 35 -12.08 6.43 -15.08
C ASP A 35 -11.69 5.55 -13.89
N GLY A 36 -10.63 4.75 -13.99
CA GLY A 36 -10.17 3.88 -12.95
C GLY A 36 -9.51 4.64 -11.79
N GLY A 37 -9.25 3.93 -10.70
CA GLY A 37 -8.63 4.48 -9.52
C GLY A 37 -9.59 4.69 -8.35
N THR A 38 -9.24 5.58 -7.41
CA THR A 38 -10.02 5.81 -6.20
C THR A 38 -11.31 6.61 -6.46
N GLY A 39 -12.39 6.27 -5.74
CA GLY A 39 -13.64 7.06 -5.75
C GLY A 39 -13.48 8.51 -5.30
N ALA A 40 -12.40 8.83 -4.57
CA ALA A 40 -12.04 10.17 -4.12
C ALA A 40 -11.23 10.98 -5.16
N ALA A 41 -10.85 10.38 -6.28
CA ALA A 41 -10.02 11.06 -7.28
C ALA A 41 -10.67 12.38 -7.75
N PRO A 42 -9.93 13.50 -7.79
CA PRO A 42 -10.44 14.75 -8.32
C PRO A 42 -10.74 14.64 -9.81
N LEU A 43 -11.66 15.48 -10.30
CA LEU A 43 -12.12 15.43 -11.68
C LEU A 43 -10.96 15.60 -12.69
N THR A 44 -9.95 16.39 -12.35
CA THR A 44 -8.74 16.56 -13.15
C THR A 44 -7.98 15.27 -13.36
N SER A 45 -7.78 14.48 -12.31
CA SER A 45 -7.14 13.14 -12.40
C SER A 45 -7.98 12.20 -13.27
N VAL A 46 -9.28 12.12 -13.02
CA VAL A 46 -10.21 11.27 -13.79
C VAL A 46 -10.21 11.60 -15.28
N LYS A 47 -10.05 12.88 -15.66
CA LYS A 47 -10.08 13.30 -17.06
C LYS A 47 -8.74 13.21 -17.78
N HIS A 48 -7.62 13.28 -17.06
CA HIS A 48 -6.31 13.52 -17.67
C HIS A 48 -5.24 12.51 -17.32
N ALA A 49 -5.48 11.60 -16.37
CA ALA A 49 -4.48 10.62 -15.92
C ALA A 49 -4.59 9.27 -16.64
N GLY A 50 -4.87 9.28 -17.93
CA GLY A 50 -4.99 8.05 -18.72
C GLY A 50 -5.78 8.27 -20.01
N SER A 51 -5.94 7.20 -20.78
CA SER A 51 -6.80 7.14 -21.96
C SER A 51 -7.95 6.16 -21.75
N ALA A 52 -8.85 6.07 -22.74
CA ALA A 52 -9.93 5.08 -22.72
C ALA A 52 -9.35 3.65 -22.57
N TRP A 53 -10.02 2.81 -21.78
CA TRP A 53 -9.54 1.47 -21.50
C TRP A 53 -9.42 0.59 -22.74
N GLU A 54 -10.24 0.84 -23.76
CA GLU A 54 -10.22 0.10 -25.03
C GLU A 54 -8.86 0.20 -25.72
N LEU A 55 -8.24 1.39 -25.69
CA LEU A 55 -6.92 1.61 -26.30
C LEU A 55 -5.84 0.82 -25.60
N GLY A 56 -5.75 0.93 -24.28
CA GLY A 56 -4.72 0.24 -23.51
C GLY A 56 -4.92 -1.28 -23.48
N LEU A 57 -6.17 -1.75 -23.45
CA LEU A 57 -6.49 -3.18 -23.50
C LEU A 57 -5.99 -3.81 -24.80
N VAL A 58 -6.33 -3.20 -25.93
CA VAL A 58 -5.92 -3.73 -27.25
C VAL A 58 -4.40 -3.69 -27.40
N GLU A 59 -3.75 -2.60 -27.02
CA GLU A 59 -2.29 -2.50 -27.05
C GLU A 59 -1.63 -3.58 -26.20
N ALA A 60 -2.13 -3.82 -24.98
CA ALA A 60 -1.63 -4.87 -24.11
C ALA A 60 -1.88 -6.28 -24.70
N GLN A 61 -3.08 -6.54 -25.21
CA GLN A 61 -3.43 -7.83 -25.84
C GLN A 61 -2.52 -8.10 -27.03
N GLN A 62 -2.36 -7.16 -27.94
CA GLN A 62 -1.52 -7.28 -29.12
C GLN A 62 -0.04 -7.52 -28.74
N ALA A 63 0.48 -6.75 -27.77
CA ALA A 63 1.86 -6.88 -27.33
C ALA A 63 2.12 -8.24 -26.65
N LEU A 64 1.22 -8.71 -25.79
CA LEU A 64 1.34 -10.00 -25.10
C LEU A 64 1.26 -11.18 -26.06
N VAL A 65 0.35 -11.14 -27.05
CA VAL A 65 0.25 -12.19 -28.08
C VAL A 65 1.50 -12.19 -28.97
N SER A 66 1.92 -11.02 -29.46
CA SER A 66 3.08 -10.91 -30.34
C SER A 66 4.41 -11.33 -29.70
N ASN A 67 4.49 -11.31 -28.37
CA ASN A 67 5.66 -11.75 -27.62
C ASN A 67 5.51 -13.14 -26.99
N ASN A 68 4.49 -13.91 -27.33
CA ASN A 68 4.20 -15.24 -26.77
C ASN A 68 4.11 -15.26 -25.24
N LEU A 69 3.49 -14.23 -24.66
CA LEU A 69 3.33 -14.06 -23.19
C LEU A 69 1.89 -14.17 -22.73
N ARG A 70 0.93 -14.06 -23.66
CA ARG A 70 -0.51 -13.97 -23.33
C ARG A 70 -1.06 -15.23 -22.65
N SER A 71 -0.56 -16.40 -23.03
CA SER A 71 -0.97 -17.68 -22.46
C SER A 71 -0.75 -17.81 -20.95
N LYS A 72 0.18 -17.03 -20.38
CA LYS A 72 0.59 -17.06 -18.96
C LYS A 72 -0.06 -15.99 -18.09
N ILE A 73 -0.70 -15.00 -18.69
CA ILE A 73 -1.21 -13.81 -18.03
C ILE A 73 -2.72 -13.73 -18.20
N ARG A 74 -3.43 -13.58 -17.07
CA ARG A 74 -4.82 -13.14 -17.09
C ARG A 74 -4.87 -11.63 -17.30
N LEU A 75 -5.64 -11.19 -18.28
CA LEU A 75 -5.81 -9.78 -18.59
C LEU A 75 -7.15 -9.29 -18.03
N GLN A 76 -7.09 -8.33 -17.12
CA GLN A 76 -8.24 -7.69 -16.51
C GLN A 76 -8.36 -6.26 -17.01
N ILE A 77 -9.59 -5.79 -17.08
CA ILE A 77 -9.93 -4.40 -17.40
C ILE A 77 -10.73 -3.77 -16.28
N ASP A 78 -10.47 -2.50 -15.98
CA ASP A 78 -11.36 -1.67 -15.17
C ASP A 78 -11.40 -0.22 -15.69
N GLY A 79 -12.24 0.60 -15.07
CA GLY A 79 -12.42 1.99 -15.44
C GLY A 79 -13.69 2.23 -16.25
N GLY A 80 -14.82 2.32 -15.55
CA GLY A 80 -16.08 2.77 -16.14
C GLY A 80 -17.00 1.69 -16.66
N LEU A 81 -16.73 0.41 -16.45
CA LEU A 81 -17.65 -0.68 -16.84
C LEU A 81 -18.97 -0.59 -16.08
N LYS A 82 -20.11 -0.74 -16.76
CA LYS A 82 -21.46 -0.59 -16.20
C LYS A 82 -22.47 -1.64 -16.66
N THR A 83 -22.30 -2.21 -17.87
CA THR A 83 -23.28 -3.06 -18.54
C THR A 83 -22.67 -4.38 -18.99
N GLY A 84 -23.50 -5.37 -19.32
CA GLY A 84 -23.06 -6.61 -19.96
C GLY A 84 -22.47 -6.37 -21.34
N LEU A 85 -22.94 -5.36 -22.06
CA LEU A 85 -22.37 -4.95 -23.35
C LEU A 85 -20.90 -4.47 -23.19
N ASP A 86 -20.58 -3.74 -22.10
CA ASP A 86 -19.19 -3.34 -21.82
C ASP A 86 -18.31 -4.59 -21.60
N VAL A 87 -18.82 -5.58 -20.88
CA VAL A 87 -18.14 -6.85 -20.64
C VAL A 87 -17.87 -7.61 -21.95
N VAL A 88 -18.88 -7.74 -22.81
CA VAL A 88 -18.74 -8.42 -24.10
C VAL A 88 -17.73 -7.71 -25.01
N LYS A 89 -17.82 -6.39 -25.12
CA LYS A 89 -16.84 -5.59 -25.89
C LYS A 89 -15.42 -5.78 -25.36
N ALA A 90 -15.25 -5.71 -24.03
CA ALA A 90 -13.95 -5.89 -23.43
C ALA A 90 -13.40 -7.32 -23.63
N ALA A 91 -14.25 -8.35 -23.57
CA ALA A 91 -13.84 -9.72 -23.90
C ALA A 91 -13.39 -9.85 -25.35
N ILE A 92 -14.16 -9.32 -26.29
CA ILE A 92 -13.80 -9.31 -27.72
C ILE A 92 -12.46 -8.62 -27.97
N LEU A 93 -12.17 -7.54 -27.22
CA LEU A 93 -10.89 -6.82 -27.30
C LEU A 93 -9.74 -7.49 -26.52
N GLY A 94 -10.01 -8.58 -25.76
CA GLY A 94 -8.97 -9.41 -25.16
C GLY A 94 -9.01 -9.57 -23.63
N ALA A 95 -9.98 -8.98 -22.92
CA ALA A 95 -10.10 -9.16 -21.47
C ALA A 95 -10.76 -10.48 -21.09
N GLU A 96 -10.32 -11.10 -20.01
CA GLU A 96 -10.93 -12.30 -19.39
C GLU A 96 -11.38 -12.06 -17.93
N SER A 97 -11.13 -10.86 -17.39
CA SER A 97 -11.57 -10.44 -16.06
C SER A 97 -12.00 -8.98 -16.08
N PHE A 98 -12.98 -8.62 -15.24
CA PHE A 98 -13.68 -7.34 -15.34
C PHE A 98 -13.83 -6.72 -13.95
N GLY A 99 -13.27 -5.51 -13.76
CA GLY A 99 -13.34 -4.76 -12.52
C GLY A 99 -14.42 -3.70 -12.56
N PHE A 100 -15.30 -3.69 -11.55
CA PHE A 100 -16.37 -2.73 -11.39
C PHE A 100 -16.15 -1.91 -10.11
N GLY A 101 -16.24 -0.60 -10.21
CA GLY A 101 -16.13 0.30 -9.06
C GLY A 101 -17.44 1.07 -8.82
N THR A 102 -17.72 2.07 -9.64
CA THR A 102 -18.80 3.04 -9.44
C THR A 102 -20.20 2.40 -9.43
N ALA A 103 -20.50 1.51 -10.37
CA ALA A 103 -21.83 0.96 -10.51
C ALA A 103 -22.30 0.11 -9.31
N PRO A 104 -21.51 -0.86 -8.79
CA PRO A 104 -21.86 -1.56 -7.57
C PRO A 104 -21.90 -0.65 -6.33
N MET A 105 -21.07 0.41 -6.25
CA MET A 105 -21.15 1.40 -5.18
C MET A 105 -22.47 2.18 -5.23
N ILE A 106 -22.96 2.54 -6.41
CA ILE A 106 -24.28 3.17 -6.58
C ILE A 106 -25.40 2.20 -6.16
N ALA A 107 -25.29 0.91 -6.47
CA ALA A 107 -26.23 -0.10 -6.00
C ALA A 107 -26.29 -0.19 -4.46
N LEU A 108 -25.18 0.11 -3.77
CA LEU A 108 -25.13 0.24 -2.31
C LEU A 108 -25.65 1.57 -1.76
N GLY A 109 -26.06 2.52 -2.60
CA GLY A 109 -26.58 3.82 -2.18
C GLY A 109 -25.55 4.97 -2.23
N CYS A 110 -24.40 4.77 -2.83
CA CYS A 110 -23.43 5.84 -3.08
C CYS A 110 -24.04 6.92 -3.99
N ARG A 111 -23.92 8.19 -3.60
CA ARG A 111 -24.39 9.34 -4.36
C ARG A 111 -23.27 10.05 -5.15
N TYR A 112 -22.11 9.41 -5.24
CA TYR A 112 -20.99 9.89 -6.01
C TYR A 112 -20.45 11.27 -5.59
N LEU A 113 -20.42 11.51 -4.25
CA LEU A 113 -20.01 12.79 -3.67
C LEU A 113 -18.50 13.05 -3.80
N ARG A 114 -17.70 12.02 -4.07
CA ARG A 114 -16.23 12.06 -4.17
C ARG A 114 -15.47 12.61 -2.95
N ILE A 115 -16.10 12.56 -1.78
CA ILE A 115 -15.52 12.93 -0.47
C ILE A 115 -15.07 11.70 0.34
N CYS A 116 -14.81 10.58 -0.34
CA CYS A 116 -14.52 9.28 0.28
C CYS A 116 -13.27 9.32 1.19
N HIS A 117 -12.36 10.25 0.97
CA HIS A 117 -11.12 10.42 1.73
C HIS A 117 -11.28 11.26 3.01
N LEU A 118 -12.42 11.92 3.21
CA LEU A 118 -12.61 12.86 4.31
C LEU A 118 -13.23 12.23 5.57
N ASN A 119 -13.51 10.93 5.56
CA ASN A 119 -14.17 10.20 6.66
C ASN A 119 -15.54 10.77 7.07
N ASN A 120 -16.20 11.55 6.22
CA ASN A 120 -17.48 12.20 6.47
C ASN A 120 -18.51 11.95 5.37
N CYS A 121 -18.47 10.76 4.75
CA CYS A 121 -19.39 10.38 3.68
C CYS A 121 -20.83 10.42 4.16
N ALA A 122 -21.61 11.39 3.65
CA ALA A 122 -23.00 11.63 4.07
C ALA A 122 -23.96 10.47 3.77
N THR A 123 -23.56 9.47 2.98
CA THR A 123 -24.35 8.25 2.71
C THR A 123 -23.88 7.05 3.52
N GLY A 124 -22.94 7.21 4.44
CA GLY A 124 -22.40 6.14 5.28
C GLY A 124 -21.58 5.07 4.56
N VAL A 125 -21.39 5.17 3.23
CA VAL A 125 -20.72 4.14 2.42
C VAL A 125 -19.20 4.13 2.64
N ALA A 126 -18.57 5.32 2.72
CA ALA A 126 -17.13 5.46 2.84
C ALA A 126 -16.76 6.34 4.05
N THR A 127 -17.05 5.86 5.25
CA THR A 127 -16.75 6.52 6.51
C THR A 127 -16.58 5.50 7.63
N GLN A 128 -15.81 5.86 8.66
CA GLN A 128 -15.69 5.15 9.92
C GLN A 128 -16.51 5.83 11.05
N ASP A 129 -17.16 6.96 10.76
CA ASP A 129 -18.05 7.61 11.70
C ASP A 129 -19.26 6.71 12.01
N GLU A 130 -19.43 6.32 13.28
CA GLU A 130 -20.47 5.39 13.71
C GLU A 130 -21.87 5.94 13.44
N THR A 131 -22.11 7.23 13.70
CA THR A 131 -23.41 7.87 13.48
C THR A 131 -23.82 7.85 12.02
N LEU A 132 -22.87 8.18 11.11
CA LEU A 132 -23.12 8.15 9.68
C LEU A 132 -23.33 6.71 9.16
N ARG A 133 -22.57 5.75 9.70
CA ARG A 133 -22.73 4.34 9.32
C ARG A 133 -24.06 3.77 9.77
N GLU A 134 -24.49 4.05 10.99
CA GLU A 134 -25.73 3.51 11.55
C GLU A 134 -26.99 4.16 10.97
N HIS A 135 -26.96 5.49 10.76
CA HIS A 135 -28.16 6.24 10.41
C HIS A 135 -28.27 6.59 8.91
N GLN A 136 -27.18 6.57 8.15
CA GLN A 136 -27.17 6.98 6.74
C GLN A 136 -26.91 5.84 5.75
N PHE A 137 -26.28 4.74 6.20
CA PHE A 137 -26.03 3.62 5.31
C PHE A 137 -27.25 2.70 5.20
N HIS A 138 -27.85 2.68 4.01
CA HIS A 138 -29.03 1.85 3.68
C HIS A 138 -28.72 0.84 2.56
N GLY A 139 -27.45 0.52 2.35
CA GLY A 139 -27.00 -0.46 1.38
C GLY A 139 -27.39 -1.88 1.79
N LEU A 140 -27.77 -2.70 0.79
CA LEU A 140 -28.07 -4.12 0.96
C LEU A 140 -27.18 -4.93 0.02
N PRO A 141 -26.52 -6.00 0.49
CA PRO A 141 -25.73 -6.89 -0.36
C PRO A 141 -26.52 -7.44 -1.55
N GLU A 142 -27.82 -7.70 -1.38
CA GLU A 142 -28.71 -8.23 -2.40
C GLU A 142 -28.82 -7.30 -3.62
N LYS A 143 -28.73 -5.99 -3.43
CA LYS A 143 -28.73 -5.03 -4.54
C LYS A 143 -27.50 -5.20 -5.44
N VAL A 144 -26.34 -5.42 -4.84
CA VAL A 144 -25.09 -5.69 -5.58
C VAL A 144 -25.16 -7.07 -6.25
N MET A 145 -25.66 -8.08 -5.53
CA MET A 145 -25.86 -9.42 -6.11
C MET A 145 -26.77 -9.37 -7.32
N ASN A 146 -27.90 -8.66 -7.24
CA ASN A 146 -28.81 -8.53 -8.36
C ASN A 146 -28.21 -7.74 -9.51
N TYR A 147 -27.46 -6.67 -9.22
CA TYR A 147 -26.74 -5.93 -10.25
C TYR A 147 -25.83 -6.85 -11.07
N PHE A 148 -25.01 -7.67 -10.42
CA PHE A 148 -24.13 -8.60 -11.14
C PHE A 148 -24.88 -9.76 -11.81
N ARG A 149 -26.02 -10.19 -11.29
CA ARG A 149 -26.89 -11.15 -11.99
C ARG A 149 -27.44 -10.57 -13.28
N PHE A 150 -27.87 -9.31 -13.28
CA PHE A 150 -28.34 -8.63 -14.49
C PHE A 150 -27.20 -8.44 -15.52
N ILE A 151 -25.99 -8.09 -15.08
CA ILE A 151 -24.82 -8.07 -15.97
C ILE A 151 -24.60 -9.44 -16.61
N ALA A 152 -24.62 -10.51 -15.84
CA ALA A 152 -24.40 -11.86 -16.35
C ALA A 152 -25.50 -12.29 -17.33
N GLU A 153 -26.76 -11.93 -17.07
CA GLU A 153 -27.88 -12.25 -17.96
C GLU A 153 -27.78 -11.47 -19.27
N GLU A 154 -27.49 -10.16 -19.24
CA GLU A 154 -27.25 -9.36 -20.43
C GLU A 154 -26.11 -9.92 -21.28
N VAL A 155 -25.00 -10.37 -20.64
CA VAL A 155 -23.91 -11.04 -21.35
C VAL A 155 -24.39 -12.33 -22.02
N ARG A 156 -25.21 -13.15 -21.34
CA ARG A 156 -25.76 -14.39 -21.91
C ARG A 156 -26.66 -14.12 -23.12
N GLU A 157 -27.52 -13.11 -23.04
CA GLU A 157 -28.40 -12.71 -24.15
C GLU A 157 -27.58 -12.29 -25.36
N ILE A 158 -26.59 -11.40 -25.19
CA ILE A 158 -25.71 -10.95 -26.29
C ILE A 158 -24.93 -12.13 -26.88
N MET A 159 -24.41 -13.04 -26.05
CA MET A 159 -23.70 -14.22 -26.55
C MET A 159 -24.62 -15.14 -27.35
N ALA A 160 -25.88 -15.30 -26.93
CA ALA A 160 -26.87 -16.09 -27.66
C ALA A 160 -27.15 -15.48 -29.03
N ASP A 161 -27.31 -14.16 -29.12
CA ASP A 161 -27.53 -13.43 -30.38
C ASP A 161 -26.32 -13.57 -31.33
N LEU A 162 -25.10 -13.58 -30.77
CA LEU A 162 -23.86 -13.82 -31.52
C LEU A 162 -23.63 -15.30 -31.88
N GLY A 163 -24.42 -16.22 -31.37
CA GLY A 163 -24.23 -17.67 -31.54
C GLY A 163 -22.98 -18.23 -30.83
N VAL A 164 -22.48 -17.54 -29.79
CA VAL A 164 -21.29 -17.95 -29.02
C VAL A 164 -21.72 -18.64 -27.74
N LYS A 165 -21.25 -19.89 -27.53
CA LYS A 165 -21.66 -20.72 -26.40
C LYS A 165 -20.79 -20.52 -25.16
N ASN A 166 -19.48 -20.48 -25.31
CA ASN A 166 -18.55 -20.33 -24.18
C ASN A 166 -17.99 -18.92 -24.15
N PHE A 167 -17.89 -18.32 -22.96
CA PHE A 167 -17.40 -16.96 -22.80
C PHE A 167 -15.96 -16.79 -23.33
N THR A 168 -15.10 -17.77 -23.12
CA THR A 168 -13.72 -17.79 -23.64
C THR A 168 -13.62 -17.70 -25.16
N ASP A 169 -14.67 -18.13 -25.88
CA ASP A 169 -14.72 -18.08 -27.33
C ASP A 169 -14.95 -16.64 -27.87
N LEU A 170 -15.28 -15.69 -27.00
CA LEU A 170 -15.33 -14.26 -27.32
C LEU A 170 -13.96 -13.58 -27.32
N ILE A 171 -13.00 -14.13 -26.52
CA ILE A 171 -11.77 -13.39 -26.21
C ILE A 171 -10.90 -13.26 -27.45
N GLY A 172 -10.65 -11.99 -27.83
CA GLY A 172 -9.85 -11.66 -29.01
C GLY A 172 -10.58 -11.76 -30.35
N ARG A 173 -11.91 -12.02 -30.34
CA ARG A 173 -12.75 -12.16 -31.56
C ARG A 173 -13.13 -10.79 -32.13
N THR A 174 -12.15 -9.97 -32.49
CA THR A 174 -12.36 -8.63 -33.04
C THR A 174 -13.18 -8.60 -34.34
N ASP A 175 -13.28 -9.75 -35.02
CA ASP A 175 -14.18 -9.96 -36.16
C ASP A 175 -15.67 -9.81 -35.84
N LEU A 176 -16.07 -9.88 -34.57
CA LEU A 176 -17.44 -9.64 -34.09
C LEU A 176 -17.77 -8.15 -33.86
N LEU A 177 -16.80 -7.25 -34.05
CA LEU A 177 -16.99 -5.82 -33.94
C LEU A 177 -16.86 -5.14 -35.29
N THR A 178 -17.71 -4.16 -35.54
CA THR A 178 -17.64 -3.30 -36.72
C THR A 178 -17.61 -1.84 -36.29
N MET A 179 -16.92 -1.03 -37.07
CA MET A 179 -16.99 0.43 -36.89
C MET A 179 -18.38 0.93 -37.29
N VAL A 180 -18.89 1.89 -36.52
CA VAL A 180 -20.09 2.61 -36.92
C VAL A 180 -19.81 3.49 -38.13
N ASP A 181 -20.80 3.64 -39.01
CA ASP A 181 -20.72 4.55 -40.12
C ASP A 181 -20.65 6.01 -39.63
N ASN A 182 -19.77 6.83 -40.24
CA ASN A 182 -19.55 8.22 -39.86
C ASN A 182 -19.26 8.44 -38.36
N PRO A 183 -18.16 7.91 -37.84
CA PRO A 183 -17.81 8.08 -36.40
C PRO A 183 -17.65 9.58 -36.09
N PRO A 184 -18.18 10.05 -34.95
CA PRO A 184 -17.99 11.43 -34.52
C PRO A 184 -16.48 11.72 -34.38
N HIS A 185 -16.10 12.94 -34.78
CA HIS A 185 -14.73 13.45 -34.62
C HIS A 185 -13.62 12.79 -35.48
N HIS A 186 -13.97 12.08 -36.54
CA HIS A 186 -13.01 11.48 -37.50
C HIS A 186 -11.91 10.58 -36.83
N VAL A 187 -12.19 10.00 -35.66
CA VAL A 187 -11.26 9.10 -35.00
C VAL A 187 -11.24 7.75 -35.73
N ASN A 188 -10.09 7.39 -36.26
CA ASN A 188 -9.91 6.07 -36.87
C ASN A 188 -9.57 5.02 -35.78
N VAL A 189 -10.51 4.14 -35.48
CA VAL A 189 -10.33 3.04 -34.50
C VAL A 189 -10.10 1.68 -35.17
N ALA A 190 -9.87 1.64 -36.50
CA ALA A 190 -9.67 0.40 -37.24
C ALA A 190 -8.52 -0.45 -36.67
N ALA A 191 -7.44 0.19 -36.19
CA ALA A 191 -6.32 -0.49 -35.59
C ALA A 191 -6.68 -1.27 -34.29
N LEU A 192 -7.77 -0.92 -33.62
CA LEU A 192 -8.25 -1.66 -32.43
C LEU A 192 -8.89 -2.99 -32.81
N LEU A 193 -9.34 -3.12 -34.05
CA LEU A 193 -10.00 -4.33 -34.58
C LEU A 193 -9.03 -5.25 -35.32
N GLU A 194 -7.78 -4.82 -35.53
CA GLU A 194 -6.78 -5.66 -36.15
C GLU A 194 -6.45 -6.85 -35.23
N PRO A 195 -6.43 -8.09 -35.76
CA PRO A 195 -6.03 -9.24 -34.99
C PRO A 195 -4.56 -9.11 -34.54
N PRO A 196 -4.20 -9.61 -33.35
CA PRO A 196 -2.82 -9.59 -32.87
C PRO A 196 -1.86 -10.28 -33.85
N LYS A 197 -0.69 -9.68 -34.06
CA LYS A 197 0.39 -10.29 -34.87
C LYS A 197 1.18 -11.23 -33.97
N GLY A 198 1.06 -12.53 -34.18
CA GLY A 198 1.74 -13.58 -33.41
C GLY A 198 1.83 -14.89 -34.17
N GLU A 199 2.28 -15.93 -33.50
CA GLU A 199 2.28 -17.29 -34.07
C GLU A 199 0.85 -17.71 -34.41
N LYS A 200 0.70 -18.41 -35.50
CA LYS A 200 -0.61 -18.92 -35.93
C LYS A 200 -1.19 -19.83 -34.85
N ASN A 201 -2.42 -19.53 -34.40
CA ASN A 201 -3.12 -20.24 -33.32
C ASN A 201 -2.54 -20.01 -31.90
N TYR A 202 -1.74 -18.95 -31.66
CA TYR A 202 -1.33 -18.62 -30.31
C TYR A 202 -2.55 -18.22 -29.46
N PRO A 203 -2.64 -18.66 -28.18
CA PRO A 203 -3.79 -18.39 -27.32
C PRO A 203 -4.00 -16.91 -27.08
N CYS A 204 -5.26 -16.43 -27.18
CA CYS A 204 -5.67 -15.06 -26.90
C CYS A 204 -6.07 -14.83 -25.43
N TYR A 205 -5.98 -15.85 -24.58
CA TYR A 205 -6.29 -15.83 -23.15
C TYR A 205 -5.36 -16.76 -22.37
N GLN A 206 -5.42 -16.70 -21.03
CA GLN A 206 -4.58 -17.52 -20.17
C GLN A 206 -4.97 -19.01 -20.25
N ILE A 207 -4.02 -19.87 -20.51
CA ILE A 207 -4.16 -21.34 -20.53
C ILE A 207 -3.16 -22.06 -19.63
N GLU A 208 -2.14 -21.36 -19.14
CA GLU A 208 -1.10 -21.91 -18.27
C GLU A 208 -0.80 -20.93 -17.13
N ASP A 209 -0.30 -21.45 -16.02
CA ASP A 209 0.08 -20.64 -14.86
C ASP A 209 1.57 -20.36 -14.85
N ASN A 210 1.95 -19.18 -14.34
CA ASN A 210 3.34 -18.90 -14.02
C ASN A 210 3.84 -19.81 -12.90
N PRO A 211 5.10 -20.27 -12.93
CA PRO A 211 5.70 -20.99 -11.83
C PRO A 211 5.72 -20.11 -10.55
N PRO A 212 5.80 -20.72 -9.36
CA PRO A 212 5.98 -19.97 -8.14
C PRO A 212 7.27 -19.16 -8.19
N TYR A 213 7.18 -17.89 -7.77
CA TYR A 213 8.38 -17.05 -7.57
C TYR A 213 9.28 -17.66 -6.47
N ASP A 214 10.58 -17.73 -6.71
CA ASP A 214 11.55 -18.05 -5.66
C ASP A 214 11.63 -16.88 -4.67
N LYS A 215 11.21 -17.14 -3.43
CA LYS A 215 11.15 -16.14 -2.34
C LYS A 215 12.54 -15.68 -1.83
N GLY A 216 13.61 -16.11 -2.50
CA GLY A 216 14.98 -15.83 -2.17
C GLY A 216 15.59 -16.76 -1.11
N VAL A 217 16.90 -16.90 -1.18
CA VAL A 217 17.66 -17.81 -0.29
C VAL A 217 17.55 -17.38 1.17
N LEU A 218 17.70 -16.08 1.45
CA LEU A 218 17.68 -15.56 2.83
C LEU A 218 16.34 -15.83 3.52
N ASN A 219 15.20 -15.59 2.87
CA ASN A 219 13.88 -15.88 3.45
C ASN A 219 13.70 -17.37 3.77
N ARG A 220 14.22 -18.25 2.91
CA ARG A 220 14.19 -19.70 3.13
C ARG A 220 15.07 -20.10 4.31
N THR A 221 16.30 -19.59 4.37
CA THR A 221 17.24 -19.81 5.51
C THR A 221 16.66 -19.33 6.83
N ILE A 222 16.03 -18.14 6.86
CA ILE A 222 15.35 -17.63 8.06
C ILE A 222 14.25 -18.59 8.50
N LEU A 223 13.36 -18.98 7.58
CA LEU A 223 12.25 -19.87 7.90
C LEU A 223 12.74 -21.22 8.41
N GLU A 224 13.71 -21.85 7.76
CA GLU A 224 14.32 -23.10 8.17
C GLU A 224 14.90 -23.00 9.59
N LYS A 225 15.67 -21.94 9.87
CA LYS A 225 16.28 -21.69 11.17
C LYS A 225 15.26 -21.47 12.29
N CYS A 226 14.11 -20.85 11.96
CA CYS A 226 13.05 -20.57 12.92
C CYS A 226 12.02 -21.70 13.05
N THR A 227 12.01 -22.70 12.17
CA THR A 227 10.95 -23.73 12.10
C THR A 227 10.83 -24.54 13.39
N ALA A 228 11.95 -24.98 13.99
CA ALA A 228 11.94 -25.75 15.24
C ALA A 228 11.39 -24.91 16.41
N ALA A 229 11.90 -23.69 16.57
CA ALA A 229 11.43 -22.76 17.60
C ALA A 229 9.93 -22.46 17.44
N LEU A 230 9.48 -22.25 16.19
CA LEU A 230 8.07 -22.03 15.90
C LEU A 230 7.17 -23.22 16.26
N ALA A 231 7.63 -24.44 16.02
CA ALA A 231 6.89 -25.67 16.34
C ALA A 231 6.81 -25.93 17.85
N GLU A 232 7.90 -25.71 18.58
CA GLU A 232 8.02 -25.97 20.01
C GLU A 232 7.50 -24.81 20.88
N GLY A 233 7.32 -23.62 20.28
CA GLY A 233 6.90 -22.40 20.99
C GLY A 233 8.05 -21.69 21.71
N ASN A 234 9.30 -22.00 21.36
CA ASN A 234 10.50 -21.40 21.93
C ASN A 234 10.82 -20.07 21.25
N SER A 235 11.49 -19.18 21.96
CA SER A 235 12.10 -17.98 21.39
C SER A 235 13.44 -18.31 20.74
N ILE A 236 13.85 -17.49 19.76
CA ILE A 236 15.12 -17.64 19.06
C ILE A 236 15.77 -16.30 18.80
N GLU A 237 17.08 -16.24 18.95
CA GLU A 237 17.95 -15.16 18.51
C GLU A 237 18.82 -15.65 17.36
N ALA A 238 18.87 -14.89 16.25
CA ALA A 238 19.64 -15.29 15.09
C ALA A 238 20.21 -14.08 14.31
N TYR A 239 21.36 -14.31 13.66
CA TYR A 239 22.15 -13.31 12.96
C TYR A 239 22.28 -13.68 11.50
N PHE A 240 22.13 -12.66 10.61
CA PHE A 240 22.15 -12.81 9.17
C PHE A 240 22.91 -11.67 8.51
N SER A 241 23.67 -11.97 7.46
CA SER A 241 24.10 -10.96 6.51
C SER A 241 22.97 -10.71 5.51
N ILE A 242 22.81 -9.47 5.07
CA ILE A 242 21.77 -9.07 4.12
C ILE A 242 22.36 -8.16 3.05
N THR A 243 21.87 -8.29 1.83
CA THR A 243 22.24 -7.46 0.70
C THR A 243 21.00 -6.89 0.02
N ASN A 244 21.17 -5.90 -0.85
CA ASN A 244 20.04 -5.24 -1.54
C ASN A 244 19.27 -6.13 -2.52
N VAL A 245 19.75 -7.33 -2.83
CA VAL A 245 19.01 -8.32 -3.60
C VAL A 245 18.08 -9.17 -2.75
N ASP A 246 18.24 -9.15 -1.42
CA ASP A 246 17.39 -9.83 -0.46
C ASP A 246 16.14 -8.97 -0.20
N ARG A 247 15.05 -9.27 -0.91
CA ARG A 247 13.79 -8.53 -0.87
C ARG A 247 12.75 -9.23 -0.04
N SER A 248 11.80 -8.44 0.49
CA SER A 248 10.66 -8.93 1.28
C SER A 248 11.11 -9.85 2.42
N VAL A 249 12.24 -9.52 3.04
CA VAL A 249 12.82 -10.31 4.13
C VAL A 249 11.88 -10.29 5.33
N GLY A 250 11.58 -11.49 5.84
CA GLY A 250 10.61 -11.71 6.91
C GLY A 250 9.25 -12.22 6.44
N ALA A 251 8.86 -11.99 5.19
CA ALA A 251 7.52 -12.36 4.69
C ALA A 251 7.15 -13.82 4.87
N SER A 252 8.10 -14.74 4.66
CA SER A 252 7.86 -16.19 4.78
C SER A 252 7.61 -16.60 6.23
N LEU A 253 8.41 -16.09 7.16
CA LEU A 253 8.24 -16.36 8.59
C LEU A 253 6.96 -15.71 9.12
N SER A 254 6.69 -14.46 8.72
CA SER A 254 5.47 -13.75 9.06
C SER A 254 4.21 -14.51 8.60
N GLY A 255 4.20 -14.97 7.35
CA GLY A 255 3.09 -15.77 6.83
C GLY A 255 2.86 -17.06 7.61
N GLU A 256 3.93 -17.72 8.08
CA GLU A 256 3.80 -18.95 8.86
C GLU A 256 3.33 -18.68 10.31
N ILE A 257 3.77 -17.57 10.92
CA ILE A 257 3.28 -17.14 12.24
C ILE A 257 1.82 -16.73 12.15
N ALA A 258 1.47 -15.85 11.18
CA ALA A 258 0.11 -15.37 11.01
C ALA A 258 -0.88 -16.51 10.73
N ARG A 259 -0.48 -17.52 9.95
CA ARG A 259 -1.31 -18.70 9.69
C ARG A 259 -1.63 -19.51 10.95
N ARG A 260 -0.73 -19.53 11.92
CA ARG A 260 -0.87 -20.29 13.19
C ARG A 260 -1.54 -19.50 14.29
N TYR A 261 -1.18 -18.22 14.42
CA TYR A 261 -1.46 -17.41 15.61
C TYR A 261 -2.10 -16.05 15.29
N GLY A 262 -2.32 -15.72 14.01
CA GLY A 262 -2.79 -14.39 13.61
C GLY A 262 -1.71 -13.30 13.72
N ASP A 263 -2.14 -12.06 13.62
CA ASP A 263 -1.25 -10.89 13.57
C ASP A 263 -0.54 -10.60 14.90
N GLU A 264 -1.15 -10.98 16.02
CA GLU A 264 -0.57 -10.80 17.37
C GLU A 264 0.62 -11.74 17.63
N GLY A 265 0.78 -12.79 16.80
CA GLY A 265 1.78 -13.81 17.05
C GLY A 265 1.43 -14.69 18.27
N LYS A 266 2.41 -15.40 18.82
CA LYS A 266 2.23 -16.25 20.01
C LYS A 266 2.77 -15.55 21.25
N GLU A 267 1.94 -15.40 22.28
CA GLU A 267 2.34 -14.80 23.55
C GLU A 267 3.56 -15.52 24.14
N GLY A 268 4.54 -14.74 24.58
CA GLY A 268 5.78 -15.25 25.17
C GLY A 268 6.80 -15.82 24.18
N GLN A 269 6.48 -15.91 22.88
CA GLN A 269 7.40 -16.34 21.84
C GLN A 269 8.01 -15.15 21.11
N ARG A 270 9.34 -15.15 20.93
CA ARG A 270 10.09 -14.07 20.26
C ARG A 270 11.04 -14.62 19.21
N PHE A 271 11.05 -13.94 18.05
CA PHE A 271 12.01 -14.13 16.98
C PHE A 271 12.85 -12.86 16.87
N ASP A 272 13.96 -12.80 17.62
CA ASP A 272 14.91 -11.68 17.63
C ASP A 272 15.95 -11.90 16.53
N LEU A 273 15.75 -11.25 15.36
CA LEU A 273 16.59 -11.44 14.19
C LEU A 273 17.41 -10.20 13.89
N TYR A 274 18.72 -10.38 13.84
CA TYR A 274 19.69 -9.32 13.62
C TYR A 274 20.29 -9.43 12.22
N PHE A 275 20.24 -8.32 11.50
CA PHE A 275 20.73 -8.22 10.12
C PHE A 275 21.87 -7.24 10.04
N ASN A 276 22.86 -7.55 9.19
CA ASN A 276 24.04 -6.72 8.96
C ASN A 276 24.25 -6.55 7.45
N GLY A 277 24.10 -5.34 6.94
CA GLY A 277 24.25 -5.02 5.51
C GLY A 277 23.22 -4.03 5.01
N THR A 278 23.01 -4.03 3.70
CA THR A 278 22.01 -3.21 3.01
C THR A 278 20.80 -4.08 2.69
N ALA A 279 19.66 -3.81 3.30
CA ALA A 279 18.44 -4.56 3.02
C ALA A 279 17.80 -4.13 1.70
N GLY A 280 17.32 -5.09 0.92
CA GLY A 280 16.53 -4.84 -0.27
C GLY A 280 15.13 -4.33 0.06
N GLU A 281 14.34 -4.12 -0.97
CA GLU A 281 12.98 -3.60 -0.90
C GLU A 281 12.07 -4.44 0.01
N SER A 282 11.22 -3.76 0.80
CA SER A 282 10.24 -4.38 1.70
C SER A 282 10.86 -5.19 2.84
N PHE A 283 11.97 -4.72 3.43
CA PHE A 283 12.51 -5.32 4.64
C PHE A 283 11.50 -5.23 5.79
N GLY A 284 11.28 -6.35 6.49
CA GLY A 284 10.31 -6.41 7.58
C GLY A 284 8.84 -6.27 7.12
N VAL A 285 8.53 -6.63 5.88
CA VAL A 285 7.16 -6.63 5.37
C VAL A 285 6.28 -7.61 6.16
N TRP A 286 5.08 -7.14 6.54
CA TRP A 286 4.05 -7.90 7.27
C TRP A 286 4.51 -8.47 8.61
N LEU A 287 5.45 -7.88 9.31
CA LEU A 287 5.86 -8.33 10.64
C LEU A 287 4.64 -8.53 11.55
N THR A 288 4.66 -9.62 12.30
CA THR A 288 3.67 -9.98 13.31
C THR A 288 4.17 -9.74 14.73
N GLY A 289 3.32 -9.89 15.73
CA GLY A 289 3.61 -9.58 17.14
C GLY A 289 4.82 -10.27 17.75
N SER A 290 5.23 -11.42 17.23
CA SER A 290 6.38 -12.19 17.75
C SER A 290 7.72 -11.87 17.06
N MET A 291 7.76 -10.98 16.06
CA MET A 291 8.94 -10.76 15.23
C MET A 291 9.64 -9.43 15.54
N TYR A 292 10.93 -9.48 15.84
CA TYR A 292 11.76 -8.32 16.19
C TYR A 292 13.02 -8.27 15.34
N PHE A 293 13.09 -7.30 14.41
CA PHE A 293 14.15 -7.19 13.42
C PHE A 293 15.04 -5.97 13.70
N THR A 294 16.32 -6.20 13.93
CA THR A 294 17.32 -5.14 14.05
C THR A 294 18.22 -5.15 12.83
N LEU A 295 18.27 -4.05 12.07
CA LEU A 295 19.17 -3.88 10.95
C LEU A 295 20.31 -2.92 11.34
N THR A 296 21.53 -3.40 11.28
CA THR A 296 22.73 -2.55 11.30
C THR A 296 23.20 -2.36 9.85
N GLY A 297 22.96 -1.17 9.31
CA GLY A 297 23.17 -0.81 7.92
C GLY A 297 22.10 0.13 7.42
N ASP A 298 21.60 -0.10 6.21
CA ASP A 298 20.57 0.69 5.54
C ASP A 298 19.57 -0.19 4.80
N ALA A 299 18.46 0.36 4.36
CA ALA A 299 17.40 -0.36 3.69
C ALA A 299 16.80 0.44 2.52
N ASN A 300 16.34 -0.27 1.51
CA ASN A 300 15.59 0.29 0.39
C ASN A 300 14.15 0.66 0.78
N ASP A 301 13.28 0.83 -0.20
CA ASP A 301 11.89 1.25 -0.03
C ASP A 301 11.03 0.23 0.74
N TYR A 302 9.89 0.70 1.26
CA TYR A 302 8.84 -0.10 1.88
C TYR A 302 9.24 -0.85 3.17
N VAL A 303 10.20 -0.37 3.95
CA VAL A 303 10.49 -0.96 5.27
C VAL A 303 9.23 -1.00 6.13
N GLY A 304 8.93 -2.16 6.72
CA GLY A 304 7.76 -2.34 7.58
C GLY A 304 6.40 -2.20 6.88
N LYS A 305 6.34 -2.34 5.56
CA LYS A 305 5.07 -2.33 4.81
C LYS A 305 4.09 -3.36 5.34
N GLY A 306 2.86 -2.91 5.67
CA GLY A 306 1.81 -3.79 6.18
C GLY A 306 2.14 -4.49 7.50
N MET A 307 3.08 -3.98 8.26
CA MET A 307 3.41 -4.49 9.60
C MET A 307 2.19 -4.42 10.51
N ALA A 308 1.88 -5.53 11.20
CA ALA A 308 0.75 -5.62 12.12
C ALA A 308 1.20 -5.67 13.59
N GLY A 309 2.46 -6.02 13.86
CA GLY A 309 3.01 -6.13 15.20
C GLY A 309 4.53 -6.26 15.18
N GLY A 310 5.13 -6.62 16.33
CA GLY A 310 6.57 -6.71 16.44
C GLY A 310 7.29 -5.40 16.18
N GLY A 311 8.46 -5.47 15.59
CA GLY A 311 9.22 -4.27 15.19
C GLY A 311 10.69 -4.33 15.48
N ARG A 312 11.31 -3.26 15.74
CA ARG A 312 12.58 -2.83 16.31
C ARG A 312 13.21 -1.67 15.54
N GLY A 313 14.41 -1.86 14.91
CA GLY A 313 15.08 -0.67 14.48
C GLY A 313 16.07 -0.85 13.33
N VAL A 314 16.37 0.28 12.71
CA VAL A 314 17.40 0.45 11.70
C VAL A 314 18.42 1.47 12.22
N ARG A 315 19.70 1.13 12.15
CA ARG A 315 20.80 2.01 12.58
C ARG A 315 22.00 1.86 11.66
N PRO A 316 22.77 2.93 11.44
CA PRO A 316 24.03 2.84 10.67
C PRO A 316 25.03 1.87 11.29
N PHE A 317 26.02 1.49 10.52
CA PHE A 317 27.19 0.78 11.04
C PHE A 317 27.90 1.63 12.09
N PRO A 318 28.33 1.06 13.23
CA PRO A 318 29.18 1.76 14.18
C PRO A 318 30.47 2.25 13.50
N GLY A 319 30.79 3.53 13.69
CA GLY A 319 31.96 4.14 13.07
C GLY A 319 31.77 4.59 11.62
N SER A 320 30.55 4.66 11.12
CA SER A 320 30.24 5.32 9.84
C SER A 320 30.77 6.75 9.82
N ALA A 321 31.32 7.18 8.67
CA ALA A 321 31.93 8.52 8.53
C ALA A 321 30.92 9.67 8.38
N PHE A 322 29.63 9.38 8.30
CA PHE A 322 28.53 10.36 8.19
C PHE A 322 27.76 10.46 9.52
N LYS A 323 27.11 11.59 9.73
CA LYS A 323 26.16 11.73 10.85
C LYS A 323 24.84 11.06 10.48
N ALA A 324 24.33 10.24 11.37
CA ALA A 324 23.12 9.45 11.15
C ALA A 324 21.93 10.34 10.73
N ASN A 325 21.69 11.41 11.46
CA ASN A 325 20.58 12.34 11.23
C ASN A 325 20.67 13.19 9.95
N GLU A 326 21.81 13.16 9.26
CA GLU A 326 22.01 13.83 7.97
C GLU A 326 21.95 12.86 6.79
N ALA A 327 21.84 11.54 7.07
CA ALA A 327 21.85 10.48 6.07
C ALA A 327 20.48 9.80 5.95
N VAL A 328 20.07 9.50 4.71
CA VAL A 328 18.90 8.69 4.42
C VAL A 328 19.31 7.22 4.54
N ILE A 329 18.82 6.53 5.58
CA ILE A 329 19.11 5.12 5.86
C ILE A 329 17.94 4.18 5.54
N MET A 330 16.79 4.73 5.20
CA MET A 330 15.64 3.98 4.70
C MET A 330 15.06 4.70 3.49
N GLY A 331 14.67 3.92 2.49
CA GLY A 331 14.08 4.47 1.27
C GLY A 331 12.68 5.04 1.45
N ASN A 332 11.92 5.07 0.38
CA ASN A 332 10.59 5.67 0.32
C ASN A 332 9.50 4.75 0.87
N THR A 333 8.36 5.34 1.23
CA THR A 333 7.10 4.63 1.49
C THR A 333 7.21 3.61 2.65
N CYS A 334 8.11 3.84 3.59
CA CYS A 334 8.23 3.00 4.78
C CYS A 334 6.97 3.05 5.63
N LEU A 335 6.61 1.95 6.31
CA LEU A 335 5.38 1.76 7.09
C LEU A 335 4.07 1.90 6.27
N TYR A 336 4.13 1.73 4.96
CA TYR A 336 2.93 1.78 4.12
C TYR A 336 1.85 0.80 4.61
N GLY A 337 0.72 1.35 5.05
CA GLY A 337 -0.41 0.54 5.51
C GLY A 337 -0.12 -0.30 6.76
N ALA A 338 0.85 0.06 7.57
CA ALA A 338 1.13 -0.61 8.84
C ALA A 338 -0.04 -0.43 9.82
N THR A 339 -0.46 -1.50 10.48
CA THR A 339 -1.61 -1.55 11.39
C THR A 339 -1.20 -1.67 12.86
N GLY A 340 0.06 -1.95 13.15
CA GLY A 340 0.59 -2.10 14.51
C GLY A 340 2.10 -2.27 14.52
N GLY A 341 2.66 -2.53 15.71
CA GLY A 341 4.09 -2.68 15.92
C GLY A 341 4.85 -1.36 16.03
N PHE A 342 6.18 -1.41 16.01
CA PHE A 342 7.02 -0.23 16.14
C PHE A 342 8.28 -0.29 15.27
N LEU A 343 8.72 0.88 14.77
CA LEU A 343 9.93 1.05 13.98
C LEU A 343 10.71 2.26 14.48
N PHE A 344 11.94 2.07 14.90
CA PHE A 344 12.86 3.14 15.29
C PHE A 344 14.02 3.21 14.30
N ALA A 345 14.37 4.42 13.83
CA ALA A 345 15.46 4.58 12.86
C ALA A 345 16.36 5.74 13.21
N SER A 346 17.63 5.46 13.51
CA SER A 346 18.68 6.48 13.67
C SER A 346 19.18 6.91 12.30
N GLY A 347 18.51 7.90 11.74
CA GLY A 347 18.72 8.48 10.42
C GLY A 347 17.42 8.89 9.76
N GLN A 348 17.52 9.37 8.51
CA GLN A 348 16.36 9.85 7.76
C GLN A 348 15.70 8.73 6.95
N ALA A 349 14.42 8.90 6.68
CA ALA A 349 13.65 8.11 5.72
C ALA A 349 13.32 8.96 4.47
N GLY A 350 13.09 8.27 3.35
CA GLY A 350 12.73 8.91 2.09
C GLY A 350 11.31 9.47 2.06
N GLU A 351 10.77 9.64 0.86
CA GLU A 351 9.44 10.20 0.63
C GLU A 351 8.31 9.29 1.12
N ARG A 352 7.18 9.91 1.46
CA ARG A 352 5.94 9.20 1.83
C ARG A 352 6.11 8.29 3.05
N PHE A 353 7.00 8.65 3.98
CA PHE A 353 7.15 7.92 5.24
C PHE A 353 5.83 7.86 6.00
N ALA A 354 5.48 6.69 6.54
CA ALA A 354 4.23 6.42 7.27
C ALA A 354 2.94 6.68 6.46
N VAL A 355 3.01 6.66 5.12
CA VAL A 355 1.83 6.75 4.27
C VAL A 355 0.83 5.65 4.62
N ARG A 356 -0.44 6.05 4.85
CA ARG A 356 -1.52 5.12 5.28
C ARG A 356 -1.19 4.31 6.54
N ASN A 357 -0.30 4.77 7.40
CA ASN A 357 -0.12 4.16 8.71
C ASN A 357 -1.42 4.27 9.50
N SER A 358 -1.88 3.15 10.08
CA SER A 358 -3.12 3.09 10.85
C SER A 358 -2.93 2.63 12.30
N GLY A 359 -1.70 2.26 12.70
CA GLY A 359 -1.48 1.78 14.07
C GLY A 359 -0.04 1.64 14.53
N ALA A 360 0.95 1.69 13.62
CA ALA A 360 2.35 1.58 14.00
C ALA A 360 2.86 2.83 14.74
N ILE A 361 3.79 2.62 15.67
CA ILE A 361 4.50 3.66 16.42
C ILE A 361 5.91 3.76 15.88
N THR A 362 6.40 4.98 15.61
CA THR A 362 7.72 5.15 15.00
C THR A 362 8.43 6.41 15.45
N VAL A 363 9.76 6.32 15.53
CA VAL A 363 10.65 7.48 15.70
C VAL A 363 11.71 7.44 14.61
N VAL A 364 11.90 8.57 13.92
CA VAL A 364 12.88 8.75 12.83
C VAL A 364 13.53 10.13 12.93
N GLU A 365 14.75 10.27 12.44
CA GLU A 365 15.52 11.52 12.60
C GLU A 365 15.35 12.51 11.44
N GLY A 366 14.46 12.21 10.50
CA GLY A 366 14.06 13.10 9.41
C GLY A 366 13.27 12.35 8.34
N VAL A 367 12.50 13.08 7.54
CA VAL A 367 11.73 12.52 6.43
C VAL A 367 11.71 13.48 5.24
N ALA A 368 11.60 12.92 4.04
CA ALA A 368 11.42 13.69 2.80
C ALA A 368 9.95 14.12 2.61
N ASP A 369 9.56 14.46 1.38
CA ASP A 369 8.23 14.98 1.04
C ASP A 369 7.10 13.98 1.30
N ASN A 370 5.89 14.49 1.53
CA ASN A 370 4.66 13.72 1.73
C ASN A 370 4.66 12.78 2.96
N GLY A 371 5.44 13.08 4.00
CA GLY A 371 5.40 12.31 5.25
C GLY A 371 4.00 12.27 5.85
N CYS A 372 3.58 11.12 6.40
CA CYS A 372 2.26 10.88 7.01
C CYS A 372 1.05 11.11 6.07
N GLU A 373 1.26 11.06 4.76
CA GLU A 373 0.19 11.18 3.76
C GLU A 373 -0.87 10.07 3.97
N TYR A 374 -2.15 10.47 4.06
CA TYR A 374 -3.29 9.55 4.31
C TYR A 374 -3.17 8.69 5.59
N MET A 375 -2.40 9.11 6.57
CA MET A 375 -2.32 8.42 7.86
C MET A 375 -3.68 8.43 8.55
N THR A 376 -4.09 7.27 9.09
CA THR A 376 -5.39 7.07 9.73
C THR A 376 -5.30 6.66 11.20
N GLY A 377 -4.09 6.39 11.71
CA GLY A 377 -3.83 5.97 13.09
C GLY A 377 -2.34 5.82 13.37
N GLY A 378 -2.00 5.40 14.59
CA GLY A 378 -0.63 5.26 15.03
C GLY A 378 0.02 6.56 15.50
N VAL A 379 1.34 6.51 15.78
CA VAL A 379 2.12 7.63 16.29
C VAL A 379 3.42 7.75 15.51
N VAL A 380 3.72 8.95 15.02
CA VAL A 380 4.97 9.25 14.31
C VAL A 380 5.72 10.35 15.05
N CYS A 381 6.99 10.11 15.38
CA CYS A 381 7.87 11.11 15.96
C CYS A 381 9.04 11.37 15.00
N ILE A 382 9.25 12.63 14.63
CA ILE A 382 10.33 13.06 13.74
C ILE A 382 11.22 14.03 14.49
N LEU A 383 12.46 13.61 14.74
CA LEU A 383 13.43 14.36 15.55
C LEU A 383 14.21 15.42 14.78
N GLY A 384 13.94 15.56 13.48
CA GLY A 384 14.67 16.46 12.59
C GLY A 384 13.79 16.99 11.46
N LYS A 385 14.40 17.19 10.29
CA LYS A 385 13.76 17.87 9.16
C LYS A 385 12.63 17.05 8.55
N THR A 386 11.60 17.76 8.09
CA THR A 386 10.52 17.24 7.27
C THR A 386 10.58 17.83 5.87
N GLY A 387 10.12 17.08 4.87
CA GLY A 387 9.87 17.63 3.53
C GLY A 387 8.53 18.36 3.44
N ASN A 388 8.14 18.70 2.21
CA ASN A 388 6.92 19.43 1.91
C ASN A 388 5.67 18.53 1.94
N ASN A 389 4.48 19.18 1.95
CA ASN A 389 3.17 18.53 1.89
C ASN A 389 2.94 17.47 2.99
N PHE A 390 3.56 17.69 4.17
CA PHE A 390 3.45 16.79 5.31
C PHE A 390 1.99 16.67 5.78
N GLY A 391 1.53 15.45 6.05
CA GLY A 391 0.21 15.17 6.59
C GLY A 391 -0.95 15.35 5.60
N ALA A 392 -0.67 15.43 4.30
CA ALA A 392 -1.73 15.51 3.29
C ALA A 392 -2.71 14.36 3.40
N GLY A 393 -4.01 14.66 3.51
CA GLY A 393 -5.06 13.64 3.66
C GLY A 393 -5.05 12.87 4.99
N MET A 394 -4.30 13.29 6.00
CA MET A 394 -4.26 12.64 7.31
C MET A 394 -5.58 12.82 8.05
N THR A 395 -6.21 11.72 8.46
CA THR A 395 -7.53 11.70 9.12
C THR A 395 -7.51 11.09 10.52
N GLY A 396 -6.39 10.49 10.94
CA GLY A 396 -6.27 9.89 12.28
C GLY A 396 -4.82 9.70 12.70
N GLY A 397 -4.61 9.27 13.94
CA GLY A 397 -3.29 9.26 14.56
C GLY A 397 -2.80 10.66 14.90
N PHE A 398 -1.53 10.78 15.27
CA PHE A 398 -0.89 12.07 15.56
C PHE A 398 0.63 11.97 15.39
N CYS A 399 1.28 13.14 15.24
CA CYS A 399 2.73 13.19 15.10
C CYS A 399 3.35 14.17 16.10
N TYR A 400 4.59 13.88 16.50
CA TYR A 400 5.47 14.84 17.16
C TYR A 400 6.55 15.26 16.15
N ILE A 401 6.71 16.56 15.96
CA ILE A 401 7.70 17.13 15.04
C ILE A 401 8.61 18.09 15.81
N PHE A 402 9.91 17.83 15.77
CA PHE A 402 10.89 18.82 16.23
C PHE A 402 11.18 19.80 15.09
N ASP A 403 10.62 21.01 15.20
CA ASP A 403 10.77 22.07 14.20
C ASP A 403 12.13 22.78 14.38
N VAL A 404 13.18 22.08 13.96
CA VAL A 404 14.57 22.55 14.15
C VAL A 404 14.88 23.85 13.40
N ASP A 405 14.17 24.11 12.32
CA ASP A 405 14.37 25.26 11.42
C ASP A 405 13.30 26.36 11.62
N ASP A 406 12.37 26.22 12.58
CA ASP A 406 11.25 27.11 12.87
C ASP A 406 10.38 27.44 11.63
N ASN A 407 10.19 26.48 10.72
CA ASN A 407 9.49 26.70 9.45
C ASN A 407 8.57 25.54 9.05
N PHE A 408 8.26 24.60 9.94
CA PHE A 408 7.37 23.47 9.65
C PHE A 408 6.00 23.90 9.12
N ALA A 409 5.47 25.02 9.61
CA ALA A 409 4.18 25.54 9.15
C ALA A 409 4.10 25.79 7.64
N THR A 410 5.23 26.05 6.98
CA THR A 410 5.29 26.23 5.51
C THR A 410 5.36 24.92 4.75
N ARG A 411 5.68 23.80 5.41
CA ARG A 411 5.84 22.48 4.82
C ARG A 411 4.66 21.56 5.06
N MET A 412 3.84 21.80 6.09
CA MET A 412 2.66 20.99 6.36
C MET A 412 1.53 21.29 5.37
N ASN A 413 0.68 20.30 5.11
CA ASN A 413 -0.57 20.50 4.38
C ASN A 413 -1.67 20.91 5.38
N PRO A 414 -2.14 22.17 5.38
CA PRO A 414 -3.05 22.67 6.40
C PRO A 414 -4.53 22.30 6.17
N GLU A 415 -4.85 21.49 5.15
CA GLU A 415 -6.24 21.18 4.81
C GLU A 415 -6.95 20.44 5.95
N LEU A 416 -6.38 19.35 6.44
CA LEU A 416 -7.02 18.48 7.44
C LEU A 416 -6.32 18.47 8.79
N ILE A 417 -5.09 18.98 8.90
CA ILE A 417 -4.30 18.93 10.13
C ILE A 417 -4.02 20.30 10.71
N GLU A 418 -3.66 20.32 11.98
CA GLU A 418 -3.20 21.48 12.73
C GLU A 418 -1.97 21.13 13.57
N ALA A 419 -1.15 22.14 13.84
CA ALA A 419 0.04 22.07 14.69
C ALA A 419 -0.19 22.82 16.00
N LEU A 420 0.16 22.20 17.13
CA LEU A 420 -0.02 22.73 18.48
C LEU A 420 1.31 22.61 19.23
N SER A 421 1.63 23.60 20.12
CA SER A 421 2.73 23.42 21.08
C SER A 421 2.37 22.33 22.09
N ILE A 422 3.37 21.57 22.55
CA ILE A 422 3.18 20.58 23.61
C ILE A 422 3.57 21.09 25.00
N GLU A 423 4.01 22.33 25.12
CA GLU A 423 4.51 22.89 26.38
C GLU A 423 3.52 22.77 27.52
N ASP A 424 2.22 22.94 27.25
CA ASP A 424 1.14 22.83 28.22
C ASP A 424 0.44 21.45 28.22
N LEU A 425 1.05 20.43 27.64
CA LEU A 425 0.49 19.09 27.51
C LEU A 425 1.35 18.02 28.22
N PRO A 426 1.37 17.96 29.56
CA PRO A 426 2.31 17.13 30.32
C PRO A 426 2.22 15.63 29.98
N THR A 427 1.03 15.09 29.72
CA THR A 427 0.85 13.70 29.33
C THR A 427 1.49 13.38 27.97
N HIS A 428 1.43 14.33 27.02
CA HIS A 428 2.12 14.18 25.74
C HIS A 428 3.63 14.31 25.88
N GLN A 429 4.12 15.17 26.79
CA GLN A 429 5.55 15.31 27.08
C GLN A 429 6.13 14.02 27.66
N GLU A 430 5.44 13.41 28.64
CA GLU A 430 5.82 12.14 29.24
C GLU A 430 5.85 11.00 28.20
N TYR A 431 4.81 10.90 27.39
CA TYR A 431 4.72 9.91 26.32
C TYR A 431 5.83 10.09 25.28
N LEU A 432 6.08 11.33 24.82
CA LEU A 432 7.15 11.63 23.88
C LEU A 432 8.53 11.28 24.46
N ARG A 433 8.77 11.63 25.73
CA ARG A 433 10.03 11.29 26.40
C ARG A 433 10.29 9.79 26.38
N GLY A 434 9.28 8.99 26.73
CA GLY A 434 9.39 7.52 26.67
C GLY A 434 9.66 6.99 25.28
N LEU A 435 9.08 7.56 24.22
CA LEU A 435 9.39 7.18 22.84
C LEU A 435 10.84 7.48 22.46
N ILE A 436 11.37 8.62 22.87
CA ILE A 436 12.76 9.00 22.57
C ILE A 436 13.74 8.13 23.39
N GLU A 437 13.44 7.82 24.65
CA GLU A 437 14.23 6.89 25.46
C GLU A 437 14.35 5.51 24.77
N MET A 438 13.23 4.96 24.28
CA MET A 438 13.23 3.71 23.52
C MET A 438 14.00 3.83 22.21
N HIS A 439 13.86 4.94 21.51
CA HIS A 439 14.60 5.20 20.27
C HIS A 439 16.12 5.16 20.51
N VAL A 440 16.59 5.81 21.57
CA VAL A 440 18.01 5.75 21.99
C VAL A 440 18.42 4.31 22.30
N GLU A 441 17.63 3.59 23.09
CA GLU A 441 17.91 2.20 23.47
C GLU A 441 18.07 1.26 22.27
N PHE A 442 17.17 1.37 21.26
CA PHE A 442 17.18 0.45 20.11
C PHE A 442 18.13 0.84 18.99
N THR A 443 18.47 2.12 18.90
CA THR A 443 19.23 2.63 17.74
C THR A 443 20.55 3.29 18.08
N ASN A 444 20.83 3.55 19.36
CA ASN A 444 21.97 4.35 19.85
C ASN A 444 21.98 5.76 19.23
N SER A 445 20.83 6.42 19.17
CA SER A 445 20.63 7.72 18.54
C SER A 445 21.31 8.84 19.33
N GLU A 446 22.33 9.48 18.75
CA GLU A 446 22.98 10.67 19.33
C GLU A 446 22.02 11.87 19.38
N VAL A 447 21.11 11.99 18.41
CA VAL A 447 20.08 13.04 18.38
C VAL A 447 19.09 12.83 19.53
N GLY A 448 18.64 11.59 19.72
CA GLY A 448 17.77 11.25 20.85
C GLY A 448 18.40 11.56 22.20
N GLU A 449 19.67 11.19 22.38
CA GLU A 449 20.44 11.50 23.60
C GLU A 449 20.55 13.02 23.84
N SER A 450 20.85 13.79 22.77
CA SER A 450 20.96 15.26 22.85
C SER A 450 19.64 15.91 23.24
N ILE A 451 18.52 15.45 22.66
CA ILE A 451 17.18 15.95 23.02
C ILE A 451 16.84 15.64 24.47
N LEU A 452 17.12 14.44 24.96
CA LEU A 452 16.88 14.05 26.35
C LEU A 452 17.75 14.84 27.33
N ALA A 453 19.00 15.13 26.97
CA ALA A 453 19.93 15.91 27.79
C ALA A 453 19.52 17.38 27.91
N SER A 454 18.85 17.95 26.90
CA SER A 454 18.36 19.33 26.86
C SER A 454 16.84 19.42 26.80
N TRP A 455 16.13 18.58 27.56
CA TRP A 455 14.71 18.32 27.44
C TRP A 455 13.83 19.59 27.42
N GLU A 456 13.97 20.46 28.43
CA GLU A 456 13.16 21.68 28.56
C GLU A 456 13.34 22.66 27.37
N GLU A 457 14.53 22.72 26.83
CA GLU A 457 14.84 23.54 25.66
C GLU A 457 14.29 22.91 24.38
N SER A 458 14.42 21.59 24.27
CA SER A 458 13.94 20.81 23.13
C SER A 458 12.42 20.82 23.02
N LEU A 459 11.70 20.80 24.14
CA LEU A 459 10.24 20.87 24.17
C LEU A 459 9.68 22.14 23.50
N LYS A 460 10.37 23.27 23.60
CA LYS A 460 9.94 24.54 22.99
C LYS A 460 9.86 24.45 21.45
N LYS A 461 10.60 23.52 20.85
CA LYS A 461 10.62 23.28 19.41
C LYS A 461 9.73 22.11 18.97
N CYS A 462 9.08 21.45 19.92
CA CYS A 462 8.27 20.29 19.61
C CYS A 462 6.80 20.68 19.36
N LEU A 463 6.29 20.24 18.23
CA LEU A 463 4.90 20.42 17.82
C LEU A 463 4.15 19.09 17.85
N LEU A 464 2.91 19.12 18.34
CA LEU A 464 1.92 18.06 18.19
C LEU A 464 1.10 18.33 16.93
N ILE A 465 1.18 17.43 15.97
CA ILE A 465 0.40 17.49 14.73
C ILE A 465 -0.74 16.48 14.84
N LYS A 466 -1.96 16.93 14.60
CA LYS A 466 -3.16 16.10 14.65
C LYS A 466 -4.19 16.50 13.61
N PRO A 467 -5.12 15.59 13.23
CA PRO A 467 -6.30 16.00 12.47
C PRO A 467 -7.13 17.04 13.23
N LYS A 468 -7.63 18.07 12.53
CA LYS A 468 -8.51 19.10 13.09
C LYS A 468 -9.75 18.52 13.76
N ALA A 469 -10.28 17.43 13.21
CA ALA A 469 -11.45 16.73 13.74
C ALA A 469 -11.19 15.95 15.04
N SER A 470 -9.92 15.66 15.38
CA SER A 470 -9.58 14.86 16.56
C SER A 470 -9.47 15.71 17.82
N LYS A 471 -9.99 15.24 18.96
CA LYS A 471 -9.81 15.89 20.26
C LYS A 471 -8.47 15.47 20.87
N ILE A 472 -7.72 16.42 21.46
CA ILE A 472 -6.42 16.15 22.10
C ILE A 472 -6.56 15.04 23.16
N THR A 473 -7.61 15.10 23.98
CA THR A 473 -7.87 14.15 25.06
C THR A 473 -8.10 12.70 24.61
N SER A 474 -8.45 12.49 23.34
CA SER A 474 -8.67 11.14 22.76
C SER A 474 -7.42 10.57 22.09
N LEU A 475 -6.40 11.36 21.78
CA LEU A 475 -5.25 10.91 21.01
C LEU A 475 -4.47 9.78 21.69
N LEU A 476 -4.16 9.93 22.98
CA LEU A 476 -3.46 8.92 23.77
C LEU A 476 -4.38 7.76 24.21
N GLY A 477 -5.72 7.94 24.18
CA GLY A 477 -6.70 6.92 24.57
C GLY A 477 -6.85 5.78 23.57
N HIS A 478 -6.69 6.03 22.27
CA HIS A 478 -6.74 5.02 21.22
C HIS A 478 -5.42 4.30 20.98
N GLY A 479 -4.33 4.76 21.59
CA GLY A 479 -2.97 4.25 21.41
C GLY A 479 -2.34 3.67 22.67
N ARG A 480 -3.14 3.26 23.68
CA ARG A 480 -2.62 2.59 24.89
C ARG A 480 -2.17 1.14 24.62
N ARG A 481 -1.28 0.94 23.67
CA ARG A 481 -0.05 0.22 24.03
C ARG A 481 0.82 1.29 24.68
N SER A 482 0.75 1.36 26.01
CA SER A 482 1.50 2.35 26.78
C SER A 482 3.00 2.20 26.45
N VAL A 483 3.78 3.26 26.64
CA VAL A 483 5.26 3.18 26.65
C VAL A 483 5.71 2.00 27.51
N ASP A 484 4.97 1.71 28.59
CA ASP A 484 5.21 0.54 29.45
C ASP A 484 5.00 -0.80 28.75
N THR A 485 3.98 -0.92 27.88
CA THR A 485 3.79 -2.14 27.06
C THR A 485 4.89 -2.28 26.01
N LEU A 486 5.32 -1.18 25.40
CA LEU A 486 6.45 -1.19 24.47
C LEU A 486 7.76 -1.52 25.20
N LYS A 487 8.00 -0.95 26.39
CA LYS A 487 9.15 -1.28 27.24
C LYS A 487 9.13 -2.74 27.71
N ALA A 488 7.97 -3.28 28.09
CA ALA A 488 7.82 -4.69 28.47
C ALA A 488 8.03 -5.65 27.28
N VAL A 489 7.73 -5.23 26.06
CA VAL A 489 8.00 -6.01 24.86
C VAL A 489 9.48 -5.90 24.44
N ALA A 490 10.16 -4.86 24.87
CA ALA A 490 11.58 -4.62 24.60
C ALA A 490 12.52 -5.41 25.51
N GLN A 491 12.10 -5.70 26.74
CA GLN A 491 12.78 -6.57 27.71
C GLN A 491 12.48 -8.05 27.44
#